data_37b895cbe3aeeced1a068bb18eea78ec
#
_entry.id   37b895cbe3aeeced1a068bb18eea78ec
#
_cell.length_a   1.000
_cell.length_b   1.000
_cell.length_c   1.000
_cell.angle_alpha   90.00
_cell.angle_beta   90.00
_cell.angle_gamma   90.00
#
_symmetry.space_group_name_H-M   'P 1'
#
loop_
_entity.id
_entity.type
_entity.pdbx_description
1 polymer ?
#
loop_
_entity_poly.entity_id
_entity_poly.type
_entity_poly.pdbx_seq_one_letter_code
_entity_poly.pdbx_strand_id
1 'polypeptide(L)'
;MSEPSLLETVVLSDGRSLSFARLGDPEGRPVFYFHGFPGSRFESQSNHEEYFKAGIQLLALDRPGMGHSTRKKQRRLLDWPDDVLEVAKILNFDKFSILGVSGGGPYALACARAIPRYLNRV
;
A
#
# COMPACT_ATOMS: atom_id res chain seq x y z
N MET A 1 9.24 19.81 -6.65
CA MET A 1 8.52 18.53 -6.42
C MET A 1 9.52 17.41 -6.46
N SER A 2 9.48 16.50 -5.49
CA SER A 2 10.38 15.34 -5.45
C SER A 2 10.02 14.34 -6.53
N GLU A 3 11.03 13.60 -7.01
CA GLU A 3 10.80 12.49 -7.93
C GLU A 3 10.13 11.34 -7.18
N PRO A 4 9.24 10.58 -7.86
CA PRO A 4 8.68 9.39 -7.25
C PRO A 4 9.73 8.31 -7.04
N SER A 5 9.60 7.54 -5.96
CA SER A 5 10.41 6.36 -5.74
C SER A 5 9.63 5.14 -6.23
N LEU A 6 10.08 4.53 -7.32
CA LEU A 6 9.32 3.49 -8.01
C LEU A 6 9.55 2.09 -7.45
N LEU A 7 10.55 1.91 -6.61
CA LEU A 7 10.79 0.62 -5.95
C LEU A 7 11.45 0.82 -4.61
N GLU A 8 10.69 0.49 -3.56
CA GLU A 8 11.21 0.33 -2.21
C GLU A 8 10.78 -1.06 -1.72
N THR A 9 11.50 -1.61 -0.79
CA THR A 9 11.22 -2.95 -0.28
C THR A 9 11.37 -2.96 1.23
N VAL A 10 10.43 -3.61 1.92
CA VAL A 10 10.53 -3.89 3.34
C VAL A 10 10.51 -5.40 3.56
N VAL A 11 11.08 -5.85 4.67
CA VAL A 11 11.05 -7.27 5.06
C VAL A 11 10.05 -7.43 6.19
N LEU A 12 9.07 -8.29 5.98
CA LEU A 12 8.02 -8.57 6.97
C LEU A 12 8.53 -9.56 8.02
N SER A 13 7.80 -9.66 9.13
CA SER A 13 8.21 -10.50 10.27
C SER A 13 8.36 -11.98 9.93
N ASP A 14 7.65 -12.47 8.89
CA ASP A 14 7.76 -13.86 8.45
C ASP A 14 8.86 -14.08 7.38
N GLY A 15 9.66 -13.05 7.10
CA GLY A 15 10.78 -13.13 6.17
C GLY A 15 10.44 -12.79 4.72
N ARG A 16 9.16 -12.58 4.40
CA ARG A 16 8.78 -12.17 3.04
C ARG A 16 9.19 -10.72 2.80
N SER A 17 9.53 -10.41 1.55
CA SER A 17 9.73 -9.03 1.11
C SER A 17 8.43 -8.49 0.54
N LEU A 18 8.16 -7.21 0.78
CA LEU A 18 7.04 -6.50 0.17
C LEU A 18 7.58 -5.27 -0.53
N SER A 19 7.30 -5.18 -1.83
CA SER A 19 7.73 -4.04 -2.65
C SER A 19 6.61 -3.02 -2.78
N PHE A 20 7.00 -1.76 -2.92
CA PHE A 20 6.03 -0.67 -3.12
C PHE A 20 6.68 0.49 -3.84
N ALA A 21 5.83 1.37 -4.38
CA ALA A 21 6.24 2.66 -4.92
C ALA A 21 5.73 3.76 -4.00
N ARG A 22 6.51 4.83 -3.90
CA ARG A 22 6.15 6.00 -3.10
C ARG A 22 5.96 7.19 -4.03
N LEU A 23 4.74 7.72 -4.06
CA LEU A 23 4.34 8.80 -4.95
C LEU A 23 3.82 9.98 -4.15
N GLY A 24 3.74 11.13 -4.80
CA GLY A 24 3.15 12.33 -4.22
C GLY A 24 4.10 13.06 -3.30
N ASP A 25 3.53 13.66 -2.24
CA ASP A 25 4.26 14.50 -1.30
C ASP A 25 4.91 13.64 -0.21
N PRO A 26 6.25 13.62 -0.10
CA PRO A 26 6.93 12.83 0.95
C PRO A 26 6.52 13.19 2.37
N GLU A 27 5.97 14.38 2.57
CA GLU A 27 5.49 14.85 3.87
C GLU A 27 3.97 14.88 3.94
N GLY A 28 3.30 14.33 2.93
CA GLY A 28 1.85 14.31 2.85
C GLY A 28 1.20 13.25 3.73
N ARG A 29 -0.12 13.27 3.75
CA ARG A 29 -0.90 12.29 4.49
C ARG A 29 -0.73 10.91 3.85
N PRO A 30 -0.41 9.87 4.62
CA PRO A 30 -0.17 8.55 4.05
C PRO A 30 -1.46 7.88 3.58
N VAL A 31 -1.44 7.42 2.34
CA VAL A 31 -2.52 6.64 1.73
C VAL A 31 -1.91 5.39 1.09
N PHE A 32 -2.36 4.22 1.51
CA PHE A 32 -1.98 2.98 0.87
C PHE A 32 -2.91 2.71 -0.32
N TYR A 33 -2.31 2.42 -1.46
CA TYR A 33 -3.01 2.11 -2.70
C TYR A 33 -2.94 0.62 -2.97
N PHE A 34 -4.09 -0.02 -3.16
CA PHE A 34 -4.20 -1.44 -3.48
C PHE A 34 -4.62 -1.59 -4.94
N HIS A 35 -3.69 -2.10 -5.75
CA HIS A 35 -3.89 -2.21 -7.19
C HIS A 35 -4.98 -3.23 -7.57
N GLY A 36 -5.50 -3.08 -8.80
CA GLY A 36 -6.43 -4.04 -9.39
C GLY A 36 -5.74 -5.32 -9.84
N PHE A 37 -6.48 -6.19 -10.50
CA PHE A 37 -5.95 -7.44 -11.06
C PHE A 37 -6.27 -7.50 -12.57
N PRO A 38 -5.28 -7.77 -13.43
CA PRO A 38 -3.86 -7.83 -13.11
C PRO A 38 -3.30 -6.41 -12.90
N GLY A 39 -2.41 -6.26 -11.94
CA GLY A 39 -1.84 -4.96 -11.65
C GLY A 39 -0.63 -5.04 -10.73
N SER A 40 -0.08 -3.89 -10.40
CA SER A 40 1.07 -3.77 -9.52
C SER A 40 1.19 -2.34 -9.00
N ARG A 41 2.27 -2.07 -8.28
CA ARG A 41 2.59 -0.75 -7.75
C ARG A 41 2.64 0.35 -8.82
N PHE A 42 2.77 0.00 -10.09
CA PHE A 42 2.86 0.98 -11.17
C PHE A 42 1.51 1.53 -11.64
N GLU A 43 0.41 0.98 -11.16
CA GLU A 43 -0.94 1.31 -11.64
C GLU A 43 -1.27 2.80 -11.51
N SER A 44 -0.80 3.47 -10.45
CA SER A 44 -1.06 4.89 -10.22
C SER A 44 0.14 5.79 -10.50
N GLN A 45 1.18 5.29 -11.17
CA GLN A 45 2.43 6.02 -11.38
C GLN A 45 2.23 7.36 -12.10
N SER A 46 1.31 7.43 -13.05
CA SER A 46 1.04 8.66 -13.82
C SER A 46 0.39 9.77 -13.01
N ASN A 47 -0.07 9.49 -11.79
CA ASN A 47 -0.79 10.44 -10.95
C ASN A 47 0.09 11.08 -9.87
N HIS A 48 1.42 10.95 -9.98
CA HIS A 48 2.35 11.47 -8.98
C HIS A 48 2.12 12.96 -8.68
N GLU A 49 2.00 13.78 -9.71
CA GLU A 49 1.82 15.23 -9.54
C GLU A 49 0.51 15.57 -8.85
N GLU A 50 -0.58 14.88 -9.21
CA GLU A 50 -1.89 15.10 -8.61
C GLU A 50 -1.86 14.77 -7.11
N TYR A 51 -1.22 13.69 -6.73
CA TYR A 51 -1.08 13.34 -5.32
C TYR A 51 -0.22 14.36 -4.58
N PHE A 52 0.87 14.82 -5.21
CA PHE A 52 1.71 15.85 -4.62
C PHE A 52 0.91 17.10 -4.32
N LYS A 53 0.14 17.59 -5.29
CA LYS A 53 -0.68 18.80 -5.13
C LYS A 53 -1.77 18.63 -4.06
N ALA A 54 -2.26 17.41 -3.88
CA ALA A 54 -3.29 17.12 -2.87
C ALA A 54 -2.74 16.93 -1.46
N GLY A 55 -1.41 17.01 -1.28
CA GLY A 55 -0.79 16.79 0.02
C GLY A 55 -0.85 15.33 0.46
N ILE A 56 -0.82 14.40 -0.48
CA ILE A 56 -0.91 12.96 -0.23
C ILE A 56 0.44 12.31 -0.49
N GLN A 57 0.87 11.47 0.46
CA GLN A 57 1.94 10.52 0.26
C GLN A 57 1.30 9.17 -0.07
N LEU A 58 1.42 8.73 -1.32
CA LEU A 58 0.82 7.48 -1.77
C LEU A 58 1.84 6.35 -1.71
N LEU A 59 1.48 5.27 -1.03
CA LEU A 59 2.26 4.05 -0.93
C LEU A 59 1.54 2.98 -1.75
N ALA A 60 2.00 2.73 -2.96
CA ALA A 60 1.39 1.74 -3.85
C ALA A 60 2.03 0.39 -3.59
N LEU A 61 1.35 -0.47 -2.83
CA LEU A 61 1.89 -1.76 -2.39
C LEU A 61 1.66 -2.84 -3.44
N ASP A 62 2.68 -3.68 -3.67
CA ASP A 62 2.53 -4.91 -4.43
C ASP A 62 2.05 -6.01 -3.48
N ARG A 63 0.89 -6.62 -3.78
CA ARG A 63 0.38 -7.74 -2.98
C ARG A 63 1.27 -8.97 -3.14
N PRO A 64 1.19 -9.97 -2.23
CA PRO A 64 2.05 -11.15 -2.29
C PRO A 64 2.04 -11.81 -3.67
N GLY A 65 3.24 -12.07 -4.21
CA GLY A 65 3.42 -12.65 -5.54
C GLY A 65 3.32 -11.67 -6.69
N MET A 66 3.05 -10.40 -6.43
CA MET A 66 2.98 -9.34 -7.43
C MET A 66 4.24 -8.48 -7.37
N GLY A 67 4.65 -7.90 -8.51
CA GLY A 67 5.85 -7.09 -8.57
C GLY A 67 7.06 -7.83 -7.99
N HIS A 68 7.74 -7.21 -7.02
CA HIS A 68 8.87 -7.82 -6.31
C HIS A 68 8.48 -8.40 -4.94
N SER A 69 7.17 -8.43 -4.62
CA SER A 69 6.71 -8.98 -3.35
C SER A 69 6.78 -10.50 -3.36
N THR A 70 7.23 -11.08 -2.25
CA THR A 70 7.31 -12.52 -2.07
C THR A 70 5.92 -13.13 -2.06
N ARG A 71 5.76 -14.27 -2.74
CA ARG A 71 4.51 -15.03 -2.71
C ARG A 71 4.26 -15.56 -1.30
N LYS A 72 2.99 -15.51 -0.88
CA LYS A 72 2.54 -16.15 0.36
C LYS A 72 1.65 -17.34 0.00
N LYS A 73 2.08 -18.56 0.36
CA LYS A 73 1.33 -19.78 0.11
C LYS A 73 0.04 -19.78 0.95
N GLN A 74 -1.05 -20.29 0.36
CA GLN A 74 -2.34 -20.45 1.05
C GLN A 74 -2.86 -19.17 1.69
N ARG A 75 -2.50 -18.02 1.12
CA ARG A 75 -2.95 -16.75 1.68
C ARG A 75 -4.47 -16.60 1.58
N ARG A 76 -5.02 -15.96 2.61
CA ARG A 76 -6.42 -15.58 2.66
C ARG A 76 -6.54 -14.07 2.54
N LEU A 77 -7.74 -13.61 2.17
CA LEU A 77 -8.00 -12.17 2.07
C LEU A 77 -7.68 -11.44 3.38
N LEU A 78 -8.05 -12.03 4.51
CA LEU A 78 -7.84 -11.42 5.83
C LEU A 78 -6.39 -11.52 6.34
N ASP A 79 -5.48 -12.11 5.59
CA ASP A 79 -4.04 -12.06 5.90
C ASP A 79 -3.44 -10.71 5.48
N TRP A 80 -4.04 -10.04 4.51
CA TRP A 80 -3.50 -8.79 3.97
C TRP A 80 -3.45 -7.64 4.99
N PRO A 81 -4.48 -7.41 5.83
CA PRO A 81 -4.41 -6.36 6.83
C PRO A 81 -3.20 -6.45 7.76
N ASP A 82 -2.75 -7.65 8.11
CA ASP A 82 -1.55 -7.83 8.93
C ASP A 82 -0.30 -7.33 8.20
N ASP A 83 -0.19 -7.61 6.90
CA ASP A 83 0.92 -7.13 6.09
C ASP A 83 0.91 -5.60 6.01
N VAL A 84 -0.25 -5.01 5.76
CA VAL A 84 -0.40 -3.55 5.69
C VAL A 84 0.01 -2.89 7.01
N LEU A 85 -0.43 -3.46 8.13
CA LEU A 85 -0.09 -2.92 9.44
C LEU A 85 1.40 -3.01 9.72
N GLU A 86 2.06 -4.09 9.32
CA GLU A 86 3.52 -4.20 9.46
C GLU A 86 4.24 -3.12 8.64
N VAL A 87 3.82 -2.90 7.39
CA VAL A 87 4.41 -1.84 6.55
C VAL A 87 4.22 -0.48 7.21
N ALA A 88 3.01 -0.19 7.70
CA ALA A 88 2.73 1.07 8.37
C ALA A 88 3.64 1.29 9.58
N LYS A 89 3.86 0.26 10.39
CA LYS A 89 4.73 0.33 11.56
C LYS A 89 6.18 0.55 11.16
N ILE A 90 6.67 -0.13 10.13
CA ILE A 90 8.03 0.04 9.63
C ILE A 90 8.24 1.47 9.14
N LEU A 91 7.24 2.06 8.47
CA LEU A 91 7.31 3.42 7.95
C LEU A 91 6.89 4.48 8.96
N ASN A 92 6.57 4.08 10.21
CA ASN A 92 6.17 4.98 11.30
C ASN A 92 4.88 5.74 11.06
N PHE A 93 3.90 5.10 10.43
CA PHE A 93 2.57 5.67 10.26
C PHE A 93 1.64 5.17 11.36
N ASP A 94 1.21 6.07 12.24
CA ASP A 94 0.24 5.72 13.29
C ASP A 94 -1.16 5.55 12.73
N LYS A 95 -1.53 6.41 11.79
CA LYS A 95 -2.80 6.35 11.08
C LYS A 95 -2.60 6.60 9.60
N PHE A 96 -3.46 6.03 8.78
CA PHE A 96 -3.37 6.12 7.33
C PHE A 96 -4.74 5.92 6.71
N SER A 97 -4.84 6.24 5.42
CA SER A 97 -6.03 5.97 4.61
C SER A 97 -5.72 4.88 3.60
N ILE A 98 -6.75 4.31 3.01
CA ILE A 98 -6.63 3.24 2.02
C ILE A 98 -7.48 3.58 0.80
N LEU A 99 -6.92 3.34 -0.38
CA LEU A 99 -7.61 3.42 -1.65
C LEU A 99 -7.47 2.08 -2.37
N GLY A 100 -8.57 1.35 -2.49
CA GLY A 100 -8.61 0.10 -3.25
C GLY A 100 -9.30 0.33 -4.57
N VAL A 101 -8.67 -0.11 -5.66
CA VAL A 101 -9.19 0.09 -7.01
C VAL A 101 -9.49 -1.27 -7.63
N SER A 102 -10.73 -1.45 -8.13
CA SER A 102 -11.16 -2.67 -8.81
C SER A 102 -10.85 -3.92 -7.95
N GLY A 103 -9.95 -4.81 -8.39
CA GLY A 103 -9.56 -6.00 -7.63
C GLY A 103 -8.90 -5.71 -6.28
N GLY A 104 -8.47 -4.47 -6.04
CA GLY A 104 -7.99 -4.03 -4.73
C GLY A 104 -9.08 -3.71 -3.72
N GLY A 105 -10.33 -3.55 -4.19
CA GLY A 105 -11.47 -3.21 -3.32
C GLY A 105 -11.71 -4.19 -2.18
N PRO A 106 -11.77 -5.51 -2.44
CA PRO A 106 -11.94 -6.51 -1.36
C PRO A 106 -10.83 -6.45 -0.31
N TYR A 107 -9.61 -6.13 -0.71
CA TYR A 107 -8.48 -5.97 0.22
C TYR A 107 -8.65 -4.72 1.07
N ALA A 108 -9.17 -3.62 0.51
CA ALA A 108 -9.51 -2.42 1.28
C ALA A 108 -10.59 -2.71 2.31
N LEU A 109 -11.62 -3.46 1.93
CA LEU A 109 -12.68 -3.87 2.86
C LEU A 109 -12.15 -4.78 3.97
N ALA A 110 -11.21 -5.67 3.64
CA ALA A 110 -10.59 -6.53 4.65
C ALA A 110 -9.87 -5.68 5.71
N CYS A 111 -9.16 -4.62 5.30
CA CYS A 111 -8.52 -3.70 6.23
C CYS A 111 -9.55 -2.94 7.07
N ALA A 112 -10.63 -2.46 6.46
CA ALA A 112 -11.68 -1.75 7.19
C ALA A 112 -12.29 -2.63 8.28
N ARG A 113 -12.39 -3.94 8.05
CA ARG A 113 -12.89 -4.89 9.03
C ARG A 113 -11.86 -5.20 10.12
N ALA A 114 -10.61 -5.46 9.74
CA ALA A 114 -9.61 -6.02 10.64
C ALA A 114 -8.84 -4.97 11.45
N ILE A 115 -8.59 -3.81 10.86
CA ILE A 115 -7.76 -2.77 11.48
C ILE A 115 -8.39 -1.37 11.45
N PRO A 116 -9.70 -1.24 11.77
CA PRO A 116 -10.39 0.05 11.59
C PRO A 116 -9.81 1.18 12.42
N ARG A 117 -9.25 0.89 13.60
CA ARG A 117 -8.71 1.93 14.48
C ARG A 117 -7.46 2.63 13.93
N TYR A 118 -6.80 2.04 12.93
CA TYR A 118 -5.64 2.65 12.28
C TYR A 118 -6.01 3.48 11.07
N LEU A 119 -7.27 3.45 10.63
CA LEU A 119 -7.69 4.02 9.37
C LEU A 119 -8.38 5.37 9.56
N ASN A 120 -7.97 6.36 8.75
CA ASN A 120 -8.69 7.63 8.65
C ASN A 120 -9.86 7.51 7.65
N ARG A 121 -9.59 6.90 6.48
CA ARG A 121 -10.58 6.69 5.42
C ARG A 121 -10.27 5.43 4.64
N VAL A 122 -11.30 4.88 4.05
CA VAL A 122 -11.18 3.73 3.15
C VAL A 122 -12.03 3.99 1.92
#